data_baa3f98d10e5a0aae6319af6ba31f8ce
#
_entry.id   baa3f98d10e5a0aae6319af6ba31f8ce
#
_cell.length_a   1.000
_cell.length_b   1.000
_cell.length_c   1.000
_cell.angle_alpha   90.00
_cell.angle_beta   90.00
_cell.angle_gamma   90.00
#
_symmetry.space_group_name_H-M   'P 1'
#
loop_
_entity.id
_entity.type
_entity.pdbx_description
1 polymer ?
#
loop_
_entity_poly.entity_id
_entity_poly.type
_entity_poly.pdbx_seq_one_letter_code
_entity_poly.pdbx_strand_id
1 'polypeptide(L)'
;MRARYRACILSLLVPLALQGQDIGLLRLNPETGGRGKADVYGGYEAGGYHPAFAPASLWKAGASAQGTRHGERTSFTGSFSFEQIDGKEQFTSMFLEPGYFPVDVLEFTPGDKTRQTYKLGGGFATTFAEEFVFGVKADYTAANYAKRKDIRHTTYGMDLQVEPTVAVVGDNGVGLSAAYIFRKRTETIDAEQVGAATDQSYFAFLDKGMRYGTYQVWDGDGIHLDEAGVGVFPVKEFTHGFSYLVEAPMFAGGMSLLWKHGSVGEKGYDWFRYPGFSWKVFLEGRFKGGHSLRLDLNLQNDQLEESVLDKVTAGGITTPTVYAWNAVSDRNWGSLDLTYAVRFLNGPLKLLRAVLHGGLWDEKSYLMYPYEDQTTRYNGMATLVAAFGFGPVDLNLRVNGGAGAWKDQGLSGGSDAVDSVPFRLTPDWLRKMEYFSTTKAGAGLTLTYHLPFVRGLYVQAEGTWLHGFGIDLLPGADRWSSTVKVGYDF
;
A
#
# COMPACT_ATOMS: atom_id res chain seq x y z
N MET A 1 -42.89 -11.46 0.68
CA MET A 1 -42.00 -11.18 -0.46
C MET A 1 -41.09 -9.93 -0.32
N ARG A 2 -41.34 -9.01 0.61
CA ARG A 2 -40.52 -7.76 0.75
C ARG A 2 -39.23 -7.88 1.55
N ALA A 3 -38.95 -8.96 2.27
CA ALA A 3 -37.76 -9.14 3.07
C ALA A 3 -36.56 -9.77 2.33
N ARG A 4 -36.77 -10.37 1.16
CA ARG A 4 -35.71 -11.08 0.40
C ARG A 4 -34.77 -10.20 -0.41
N TYR A 5 -35.17 -8.95 -0.72
CA TYR A 5 -34.36 -8.02 -1.53
C TYR A 5 -33.35 -7.19 -0.72
N ARG A 6 -33.48 -7.15 0.62
CA ARG A 6 -32.53 -6.37 1.45
C ARG A 6 -31.18 -7.07 1.64
N ALA A 7 -31.12 -8.40 1.52
CA ALA A 7 -29.88 -9.15 1.71
C ALA A 7 -28.91 -9.07 0.52
N CYS A 8 -29.41 -8.99 -0.72
CA CYS A 8 -28.55 -8.91 -1.93
C CYS A 8 -27.88 -7.55 -2.12
N ILE A 9 -28.45 -6.46 -1.61
CA ILE A 9 -27.87 -5.11 -1.75
C ILE A 9 -26.71 -4.90 -0.77
N LEU A 10 -26.69 -5.64 0.33
CA LEU A 10 -25.59 -5.56 1.31
C LEU A 10 -24.33 -6.26 0.85
N SER A 11 -24.40 -7.31 0.02
CA SER A 11 -23.24 -8.07 -0.43
C SER A 11 -22.34 -7.31 -1.41
N LEU A 12 -22.87 -6.36 -2.17
CA LEU A 12 -22.11 -5.49 -3.09
C LEU A 12 -21.31 -4.37 -2.38
N LEU A 13 -21.61 -4.12 -1.10
CA LEU A 13 -21.02 -3.03 -0.32
C LEU A 13 -20.06 -3.50 0.78
N VAL A 14 -20.07 -4.79 1.08
CA VAL A 14 -19.27 -5.40 2.15
C VAL A 14 -17.76 -5.27 1.95
N PRO A 15 -17.17 -5.37 0.74
CA PRO A 15 -15.72 -5.26 0.59
C PRO A 15 -15.14 -3.87 0.90
N LEU A 16 -15.92 -2.81 0.75
CA LEU A 16 -15.46 -1.42 1.02
C LEU A 16 -15.71 -0.97 2.46
N ALA A 17 -16.70 -1.57 3.14
CA ALA A 17 -17.08 -1.19 4.50
C ALA A 17 -16.26 -1.90 5.59
N LEU A 18 -15.72 -3.11 5.32
CA LEU A 18 -15.01 -3.89 6.33
C LEU A 18 -13.51 -3.52 6.46
N GLN A 19 -12.89 -2.86 5.48
CA GLN A 19 -11.50 -2.44 5.57
C GLN A 19 -11.23 -1.21 6.45
N GLY A 20 -12.27 -0.57 6.97
CA GLY A 20 -12.14 0.66 7.75
C GLY A 20 -13.10 0.79 8.93
N GLN A 21 -13.85 -0.24 9.30
CA GLN A 21 -14.71 -0.15 10.49
C GLN A 21 -13.85 -0.22 11.74
N ASP A 22 -13.93 0.85 12.53
CA ASP A 22 -13.45 0.87 13.90
C ASP A 22 -14.14 -0.24 14.70
N ILE A 23 -13.35 -1.05 15.41
CA ILE A 23 -13.86 -2.21 16.15
C ILE A 23 -14.87 -1.81 17.23
N GLY A 24 -14.70 -0.62 17.83
CA GLY A 24 -15.61 -0.08 18.83
C GLY A 24 -16.98 0.27 18.25
N LEU A 25 -17.05 0.72 17.01
CA LEU A 25 -18.29 1.11 16.35
C LEU A 25 -19.02 -0.08 15.68
N LEU A 26 -18.47 -1.30 15.69
CA LEU A 26 -19.20 -2.50 15.28
C LEU A 26 -20.50 -2.71 16.07
N ARG A 27 -20.62 -2.08 17.24
CA ARG A 27 -21.82 -2.15 18.09
C ARG A 27 -22.91 -1.15 17.75
N LEU A 28 -22.66 -0.19 16.84
CA LEU A 28 -23.66 0.79 16.41
C LEU A 28 -24.91 0.16 15.75
N ASN A 29 -24.73 -0.95 15.04
CA ASN A 29 -25.81 -1.68 14.36
C ASN A 29 -25.68 -3.18 14.66
N PRO A 30 -25.99 -3.64 15.88
CA PRO A 30 -25.88 -5.03 16.26
C PRO A 30 -27.05 -5.84 15.68
N GLU A 31 -27.06 -6.11 14.38
CA GLU A 31 -27.89 -7.21 13.88
C GLU A 31 -27.32 -8.49 14.49
N THR A 32 -28.07 -9.12 15.41
CA THR A 32 -27.69 -10.41 15.99
C THR A 32 -27.57 -11.46 14.91
N GLY A 33 -26.41 -12.11 14.87
CA GLY A 33 -26.12 -13.11 13.86
C GLY A 33 -24.70 -13.04 13.36
N GLY A 34 -24.38 -13.90 12.45
CA GLY A 34 -23.09 -13.93 11.75
C GLY A 34 -23.28 -13.74 10.26
N ARG A 35 -22.31 -13.15 9.64
CA ARG A 35 -22.15 -13.11 8.17
C ARG A 35 -20.69 -13.32 7.85
N GLY A 36 -20.45 -14.02 6.77
CA GLY A 36 -19.11 -14.27 6.31
C GLY A 36 -19.07 -14.42 4.80
N LYS A 37 -17.86 -14.36 4.29
CA LYS A 37 -17.56 -14.53 2.88
C LYS A 37 -16.26 -15.29 2.75
N ALA A 38 -16.21 -16.24 1.82
CA ALA A 38 -14.98 -16.93 1.44
C ALA A 38 -14.87 -16.96 -0.08
N ASP A 39 -13.69 -16.75 -0.61
CA ASP A 39 -13.46 -16.82 -2.05
C ASP A 39 -12.07 -17.36 -2.40
N VAL A 40 -11.98 -17.91 -3.62
CA VAL A 40 -10.74 -18.26 -4.29
C VAL A 40 -10.72 -17.59 -5.65
N TYR A 41 -9.54 -17.18 -6.10
CA TYR A 41 -9.39 -16.48 -7.36
C TYR A 41 -8.10 -16.80 -8.09
N GLY A 42 -8.13 -16.60 -9.39
CA GLY A 42 -6.98 -16.59 -10.26
C GLY A 42 -7.04 -15.43 -11.23
N GLY A 43 -5.90 -14.89 -11.61
CA GLY A 43 -5.86 -13.76 -12.52
C GLY A 43 -4.56 -13.66 -13.30
N TYR A 44 -4.62 -12.88 -14.37
CA TYR A 44 -3.49 -12.57 -15.23
C TYR A 44 -3.46 -11.08 -15.53
N GLU A 45 -2.26 -10.50 -15.58
CA GLU A 45 -2.03 -9.10 -15.93
C GLU A 45 -0.83 -8.99 -16.84
N ALA A 46 -0.90 -8.14 -17.87
CA ALA A 46 0.21 -7.91 -18.81
C ALA A 46 0.09 -6.54 -19.51
N GLY A 47 1.20 -6.09 -20.06
CA GLY A 47 1.27 -4.91 -20.90
C GLY A 47 2.45 -4.00 -20.56
N GLY A 48 2.82 -3.16 -21.50
CA GLY A 48 4.01 -2.31 -21.42
C GLY A 48 3.85 -1.05 -20.57
N TYR A 49 2.63 -0.63 -20.25
CA TYR A 49 2.40 0.51 -19.37
C TYR A 49 2.56 0.10 -17.91
N HIS A 50 3.80 0.04 -17.47
CA HIS A 50 4.15 -0.30 -16.08
C HIS A 50 5.47 0.38 -15.65
N PRO A 51 5.64 0.69 -14.36
CA PRO A 51 6.93 1.17 -13.84
C PRO A 51 7.97 0.05 -13.86
N ALA A 52 9.24 0.41 -13.79
CA ALA A 52 10.35 -0.53 -13.87
C ALA A 52 10.30 -1.66 -12.82
N PHE A 53 9.78 -1.39 -11.63
CA PHE A 53 9.66 -2.38 -10.55
C PHE A 53 8.46 -3.35 -10.71
N ALA A 54 7.53 -3.08 -11.63
CA ALA A 54 6.41 -3.97 -11.88
C ALA A 54 6.73 -4.96 -13.01
N PRO A 55 6.16 -6.17 -12.98
CA PRO A 55 6.40 -7.17 -14.03
C PRO A 55 5.77 -6.77 -15.36
N ALA A 56 6.39 -7.19 -16.46
CA ALA A 56 5.81 -7.09 -17.79
C ALA A 56 4.52 -7.93 -17.90
N SER A 57 4.50 -9.08 -17.24
CA SER A 57 3.29 -9.87 -17.04
C SER A 57 3.34 -10.61 -15.71
N LEU A 58 2.17 -10.93 -15.16
CA LEU A 58 2.06 -11.70 -13.93
C LEU A 58 0.86 -12.64 -13.93
N TRP A 59 1.01 -13.75 -13.22
CA TRP A 59 -0.07 -14.59 -12.75
C TRP A 59 -0.26 -14.38 -11.26
N LYS A 60 -1.52 -14.38 -10.82
CA LYS A 60 -1.87 -14.33 -9.40
C LYS A 60 -2.92 -15.38 -9.07
N ALA A 61 -2.80 -15.98 -7.90
CA ALA A 61 -3.81 -16.86 -7.34
C ALA A 61 -3.92 -16.60 -5.84
N GLY A 62 -5.12 -16.74 -5.31
CA GLY A 62 -5.32 -16.50 -3.89
C GLY A 62 -6.63 -17.05 -3.37
N ALA A 63 -6.74 -17.00 -2.05
CA ALA A 63 -7.93 -17.32 -1.29
C ALA A 63 -8.14 -16.30 -0.19
N SER A 64 -9.38 -15.98 0.10
CA SER A 64 -9.73 -15.13 1.24
C SER A 64 -10.94 -15.65 1.98
N ALA A 65 -11.00 -15.37 3.28
CA ALA A 65 -12.16 -15.61 4.11
C ALA A 65 -12.27 -14.47 5.13
N GLN A 66 -13.47 -13.98 5.35
CA GLN A 66 -13.74 -12.98 6.37
C GLN A 66 -15.12 -13.18 6.97
N GLY A 67 -15.29 -12.78 8.20
CA GLY A 67 -16.58 -12.87 8.86
C GLY A 67 -16.69 -11.97 10.08
N THR A 68 -17.93 -11.67 10.42
CA THR A 68 -18.28 -10.91 11.62
C THR A 68 -19.45 -11.62 12.32
N ARG A 69 -19.38 -11.72 13.62
CA ARG A 69 -20.45 -12.28 14.47
C ARG A 69 -20.78 -11.29 15.57
N HIS A 70 -22.07 -11.00 15.72
CA HIS A 70 -22.61 -10.16 16.78
C HIS A 70 -23.43 -11.00 17.74
N GLY A 71 -23.05 -10.97 19.03
CA GLY A 71 -23.85 -11.46 20.14
C GLY A 71 -24.53 -10.28 20.88
N GLU A 72 -25.16 -10.57 22.00
CA GLU A 72 -25.88 -9.56 22.76
C GLU A 72 -24.99 -8.40 23.25
N ARG A 73 -23.81 -8.70 23.78
CA ARG A 73 -22.85 -7.72 24.30
C ARG A 73 -21.49 -7.73 23.62
N THR A 74 -21.25 -8.70 22.73
CA THR A 74 -19.94 -8.90 22.12
C THR A 74 -20.04 -8.95 20.62
N SER A 75 -19.01 -8.49 19.95
CA SER A 75 -18.84 -8.61 18.50
C SER A 75 -17.44 -9.14 18.20
N PHE A 76 -17.35 -10.04 17.23
CA PHE A 76 -16.09 -10.60 16.75
C PHE A 76 -15.99 -10.38 15.26
N THR A 77 -14.80 -10.08 14.80
CA THR A 77 -14.48 -10.08 13.37
C THR A 77 -13.22 -10.89 13.15
N GLY A 78 -13.13 -11.53 11.99
CA GLY A 78 -11.94 -12.29 11.61
C GLY A 78 -11.75 -12.25 10.10
N SER A 79 -10.52 -12.28 9.66
CA SER A 79 -10.16 -12.35 8.25
C SER A 79 -8.88 -13.15 8.04
N PHE A 80 -8.83 -13.83 6.91
CA PHE A 80 -7.64 -14.50 6.40
C PHE A 80 -7.54 -14.22 4.91
N SER A 81 -6.35 -13.99 4.39
CA SER A 81 -6.10 -14.06 2.96
C SER A 81 -4.70 -14.61 2.66
N PHE A 82 -4.62 -15.33 1.57
CA PHE A 82 -3.38 -15.78 0.95
C PHE A 82 -3.38 -15.32 -0.51
N GLU A 83 -2.25 -14.82 -0.97
CA GLU A 83 -2.03 -14.50 -2.39
C GLU A 83 -0.62 -14.89 -2.80
N GLN A 84 -0.50 -15.54 -3.94
CA GLN A 84 0.76 -15.74 -4.66
C GLN A 84 0.72 -14.98 -5.98
N ILE A 85 1.82 -14.30 -6.29
CA ILE A 85 2.05 -13.59 -7.55
C ILE A 85 3.35 -14.10 -8.14
N ASP A 86 3.30 -14.51 -9.41
CA ASP A 86 4.45 -14.89 -10.21
C ASP A 86 4.60 -13.89 -11.35
N GLY A 87 5.57 -12.99 -11.23
CA GLY A 87 5.83 -11.91 -12.18
C GLY A 87 7.03 -12.21 -13.07
N LYS A 88 6.94 -11.81 -14.34
CA LYS A 88 7.96 -11.99 -15.36
C LYS A 88 8.75 -10.70 -15.60
N GLU A 89 10.04 -10.86 -15.89
CA GLU A 89 10.94 -9.77 -16.31
C GLU A 89 11.01 -8.61 -15.31
N GLN A 90 10.90 -8.92 -14.00
CA GLN A 90 11.02 -7.92 -12.95
C GLN A 90 12.50 -7.62 -12.63
N PHE A 91 12.77 -6.35 -12.38
CA PHE A 91 14.05 -5.83 -11.90
C PHE A 91 13.82 -4.61 -11.02
N THR A 92 14.86 -3.89 -10.65
CA THR A 92 14.89 -2.77 -9.71
C THR A 92 14.66 -3.20 -8.26
N SER A 93 13.69 -2.66 -7.53
CA SER A 93 13.56 -2.84 -6.09
C SER A 93 13.54 -4.31 -5.64
N MET A 94 14.28 -4.57 -4.57
CA MET A 94 14.27 -5.85 -3.86
C MET A 94 13.27 -5.86 -2.71
N PHE A 95 12.63 -4.72 -2.38
CA PHE A 95 11.59 -4.64 -1.35
C PHE A 95 10.24 -5.22 -1.81
N LEU A 96 9.46 -5.69 -0.85
CA LEU A 96 8.08 -6.15 -1.05
C LEU A 96 7.17 -5.06 -1.63
N GLU A 97 7.35 -3.82 -1.18
CA GLU A 97 6.61 -2.64 -1.61
C GLU A 97 7.57 -1.55 -2.07
N PRO A 98 7.94 -1.52 -3.37
CA PRO A 98 8.85 -0.52 -3.92
C PRO A 98 8.41 0.90 -3.63
N GLY A 99 9.32 1.72 -3.07
CA GLY A 99 9.06 3.12 -2.73
C GLY A 99 8.32 3.34 -1.41
N TYR A 100 8.00 2.30 -0.64
CA TYR A 100 7.45 2.47 0.71
C TYR A 100 8.49 3.08 1.66
N PHE A 101 9.67 2.51 1.74
CA PHE A 101 10.77 3.06 2.54
C PHE A 101 11.45 4.23 1.80
N PRO A 102 12.07 5.18 2.53
CA PRO A 102 12.80 6.28 1.90
C PRO A 102 14.16 5.86 1.30
N VAL A 103 14.60 4.65 1.55
CA VAL A 103 15.77 4.00 0.97
C VAL A 103 15.32 2.79 0.16
N ASP A 104 16.02 2.45 -0.93
CA ASP A 104 15.72 1.26 -1.73
C ASP A 104 17.01 0.54 -2.14
N VAL A 105 16.92 -0.76 -2.34
CA VAL A 105 18.01 -1.59 -2.88
C VAL A 105 17.58 -2.07 -4.26
N LEU A 106 18.27 -1.61 -5.28
CA LEU A 106 17.93 -1.86 -6.67
C LEU A 106 18.87 -2.87 -7.30
N GLU A 107 18.34 -3.74 -8.16
CA GLU A 107 19.09 -4.64 -9.03
C GLU A 107 18.63 -4.46 -10.48
N PHE A 108 19.47 -4.82 -11.45
CA PHE A 108 19.26 -4.43 -12.85
C PHE A 108 19.14 -5.60 -13.81
N THR A 109 19.14 -6.82 -13.32
CA THR A 109 19.01 -8.01 -14.17
C THR A 109 17.55 -8.46 -14.20
N PRO A 110 16.82 -8.33 -15.32
CA PRO A 110 15.46 -8.82 -15.40
C PRO A 110 15.35 -10.32 -15.12
N GLY A 111 14.35 -10.71 -14.33
CA GLY A 111 14.12 -12.10 -13.97
C GLY A 111 12.72 -12.33 -13.43
N ASP A 112 12.37 -13.60 -13.26
CA ASP A 112 11.12 -14.01 -12.68
C ASP A 112 11.17 -13.84 -11.16
N LYS A 113 10.16 -13.20 -10.60
CA LYS A 113 10.02 -13.01 -9.15
C LYS A 113 8.70 -13.58 -8.67
N THR A 114 8.75 -14.30 -7.55
CA THR A 114 7.57 -14.86 -6.87
C THR A 114 7.36 -14.12 -5.56
N ARG A 115 6.14 -13.67 -5.32
CA ARG A 115 5.72 -13.08 -4.04
C ARG A 115 4.57 -13.87 -3.44
N GLN A 116 4.69 -14.24 -2.17
CA GLN A 116 3.61 -14.84 -1.37
C GLN A 116 3.29 -13.92 -0.21
N THR A 117 2.00 -13.69 0.02
CA THR A 117 1.52 -12.81 1.09
C THR A 117 0.42 -13.51 1.87
N TYR A 118 0.55 -13.55 3.18
CA TYR A 118 -0.42 -14.05 4.14
C TYR A 118 -0.91 -12.89 5.00
N LYS A 119 -2.22 -12.73 5.12
CA LYS A 119 -2.81 -11.72 6.00
C LYS A 119 -3.78 -12.40 6.96
N LEU A 120 -3.66 -12.07 8.23
CA LEU A 120 -4.55 -12.48 9.31
C LEU A 120 -5.07 -11.23 9.99
N GLY A 121 -6.37 -11.15 10.20
CA GLY A 121 -6.98 -10.06 10.95
C GLY A 121 -7.95 -10.62 11.98
N GLY A 122 -8.04 -9.99 13.12
CA GLY A 122 -9.01 -10.34 14.14
C GLY A 122 -9.38 -9.14 15.00
N GLY A 123 -10.61 -9.14 15.48
CA GLY A 123 -11.09 -8.08 16.37
C GLY A 123 -12.17 -8.57 17.30
N PHE A 124 -12.20 -7.97 18.45
CA PHE A 124 -13.17 -8.20 19.50
C PHE A 124 -13.66 -6.87 20.05
N ALA A 125 -14.96 -6.73 20.25
CA ALA A 125 -15.57 -5.61 20.95
C ALA A 125 -16.58 -6.09 21.94
N THR A 126 -16.66 -5.45 23.11
CA THR A 126 -17.62 -5.77 24.16
C THR A 126 -18.20 -4.50 24.77
N THR A 127 -19.50 -4.52 25.00
CA THR A 127 -20.19 -3.48 25.80
C THR A 127 -20.03 -3.82 27.28
N PHE A 128 -19.36 -2.97 28.04
CA PHE A 128 -19.11 -3.17 29.47
C PHE A 128 -20.05 -2.31 30.37
N ALA A 129 -20.61 -1.22 29.78
CA ALA A 129 -21.70 -0.44 30.36
C ALA A 129 -22.70 -0.10 29.24
N GLU A 130 -23.85 0.42 29.52
CA GLU A 130 -24.97 0.57 28.56
C GLU A 130 -24.52 1.17 27.21
N GLU A 131 -23.67 2.20 27.23
CA GLU A 131 -23.19 2.90 26.06
C GLU A 131 -21.70 2.73 25.79
N PHE A 132 -20.91 2.20 26.75
CA PHE A 132 -19.47 2.12 26.62
C PHE A 132 -19.03 0.78 26.01
N VAL A 133 -18.16 0.87 25.01
CA VAL A 133 -17.60 -0.28 24.30
C VAL A 133 -16.08 -0.25 24.43
N PHE A 134 -15.50 -1.39 24.74
CA PHE A 134 -14.08 -1.64 24.62
C PHE A 134 -13.83 -2.61 23.48
N GLY A 135 -12.84 -2.36 22.66
CA GLY A 135 -12.45 -3.22 21.55
C GLY A 135 -10.95 -3.35 21.40
N VAL A 136 -10.52 -4.43 20.78
CA VAL A 136 -9.14 -4.63 20.32
C VAL A 136 -9.19 -5.23 18.93
N LYS A 137 -8.41 -4.68 18.01
CA LYS A 137 -8.17 -5.23 16.68
C LYS A 137 -6.69 -5.53 16.51
N ALA A 138 -6.38 -6.63 15.85
CA ALA A 138 -5.02 -6.98 15.45
C ALA A 138 -5.02 -7.44 14.00
N ASP A 139 -4.11 -6.88 13.21
CA ASP A 139 -3.83 -7.26 11.84
C ASP A 139 -2.36 -7.70 11.72
N TYR A 140 -2.15 -8.84 11.07
CA TYR A 140 -0.82 -9.40 10.84
C TYR A 140 -0.65 -9.74 9.37
N THR A 141 0.45 -9.29 8.78
CA THR A 141 0.85 -9.65 7.42
C THR A 141 2.24 -10.26 7.45
N ALA A 142 2.40 -11.42 6.81
CA ALA A 142 3.70 -11.99 6.51
C ALA A 142 3.83 -12.12 5.00
N ALA A 143 4.99 -11.80 4.46
CA ALA A 143 5.24 -11.94 3.03
C ALA A 143 6.67 -12.39 2.75
N ASN A 144 6.84 -13.12 1.66
CA ASN A 144 8.14 -13.36 1.06
C ASN A 144 8.13 -12.93 -0.41
N TYR A 145 9.30 -12.56 -0.90
CA TYR A 145 9.51 -12.12 -2.27
C TYR A 145 10.88 -12.62 -2.72
N ALA A 146 10.93 -13.45 -3.74
CA ALA A 146 12.12 -14.13 -4.14
C ALA A 146 12.38 -14.03 -5.65
N LYS A 147 13.64 -13.80 -6.01
CA LYS A 147 14.18 -13.88 -7.38
C LYS A 147 15.25 -14.97 -7.42
N ARG A 148 15.18 -15.82 -8.43
CA ARG A 148 16.11 -16.97 -8.58
C ARG A 148 17.21 -16.77 -9.62
N LYS A 149 17.26 -15.60 -10.25
CA LYS A 149 18.31 -15.22 -11.21
C LYS A 149 19.21 -14.17 -10.57
N ASP A 150 20.51 -14.25 -10.78
CA ASP A 150 21.52 -13.35 -10.20
C ASP A 150 21.32 -11.87 -10.66
N ILE A 151 21.38 -10.88 -9.76
CA ILE A 151 21.53 -11.07 -8.31
C ILE A 151 20.26 -11.75 -7.78
N ARG A 152 20.41 -12.86 -7.07
CA ARG A 152 19.30 -13.52 -6.38
C ARG A 152 19.00 -12.77 -5.11
N HIS A 153 17.74 -12.72 -4.74
CA HIS A 153 17.37 -12.21 -3.42
C HIS A 153 16.15 -12.94 -2.89
N THR A 154 16.09 -13.01 -1.57
CA THR A 154 14.87 -13.36 -0.84
C THR A 154 14.59 -12.27 0.16
N THR A 155 13.39 -11.71 0.11
CA THR A 155 12.96 -10.66 1.02
C THR A 155 11.84 -11.20 1.88
N TYR A 156 12.00 -11.11 3.19
CA TYR A 156 11.00 -11.50 4.19
C TYR A 156 10.43 -10.26 4.85
N GLY A 157 9.12 -10.15 4.87
CA GLY A 157 8.43 -9.03 5.51
C GLY A 157 7.41 -9.50 6.54
N MET A 158 7.30 -8.73 7.61
CA MET A 158 6.28 -8.85 8.64
C MET A 158 5.73 -7.48 8.97
N ASP A 159 4.41 -7.40 9.12
CA ASP A 159 3.70 -6.20 9.54
C ASP A 159 2.64 -6.60 10.56
N LEU A 160 2.76 -6.11 11.79
CA LEU A 160 1.82 -6.32 12.89
C LEU A 160 1.26 -4.98 13.34
N GLN A 161 -0.05 -4.84 13.31
CA GLN A 161 -0.77 -3.67 13.85
C GLN A 161 -1.74 -4.11 14.94
N VAL A 162 -1.79 -3.38 16.04
CA VAL A 162 -2.69 -3.61 17.16
C VAL A 162 -3.37 -2.29 17.54
N GLU A 163 -4.69 -2.34 17.68
CA GLU A 163 -5.53 -1.17 17.89
C GLU A 163 -6.51 -1.42 19.06
N PRO A 164 -6.12 -1.16 20.32
CA PRO A 164 -7.08 -1.03 21.41
C PRO A 164 -7.94 0.22 21.21
N THR A 165 -9.24 0.05 21.38
CA THR A 165 -10.26 1.07 21.10
C THR A 165 -11.22 1.21 22.26
N VAL A 166 -11.63 2.43 22.55
CA VAL A 166 -12.75 2.75 23.41
C VAL A 166 -13.79 3.53 22.61
N ALA A 167 -15.06 3.21 22.80
CA ALA A 167 -16.13 3.91 22.11
C ALA A 167 -17.33 4.15 23.02
N VAL A 168 -18.13 5.16 22.65
CA VAL A 168 -19.46 5.44 23.22
C VAL A 168 -20.46 5.30 22.08
N VAL A 169 -21.48 4.48 22.29
CA VAL A 169 -22.49 4.17 21.29
C VAL A 169 -23.85 4.45 21.87
N GLY A 170 -24.49 5.53 21.42
CA GLY A 170 -25.82 5.93 21.88
C GLY A 170 -26.94 5.24 21.11
N ASP A 171 -28.10 5.11 21.72
CA ASP A 171 -29.30 4.50 21.16
C ASP A 171 -29.86 5.23 19.92
N ASN A 172 -29.47 6.49 19.74
CA ASN A 172 -29.82 7.31 18.57
C ASN A 172 -29.01 7.01 17.31
N GLY A 173 -28.14 6.00 17.35
CA GLY A 173 -27.25 5.64 16.24
C GLY A 173 -26.03 6.57 16.07
N VAL A 174 -25.69 7.34 17.10
CA VAL A 174 -24.48 8.14 17.17
C VAL A 174 -23.41 7.37 17.93
N GLY A 175 -22.21 7.28 17.36
CA GLY A 175 -21.06 6.66 17.98
C GLY A 175 -19.82 7.56 17.90
N LEU A 176 -19.04 7.52 18.96
CA LEU A 176 -17.72 8.14 19.06
C LEU A 176 -16.73 7.07 19.43
N SER A 177 -15.60 7.00 18.76
CA SER A 177 -14.50 6.11 19.14
C SER A 177 -13.16 6.81 19.17
N ALA A 178 -12.27 6.27 20.00
CA ALA A 178 -10.87 6.62 20.04
C ALA A 178 -10.04 5.34 20.12
N ALA A 179 -9.04 5.21 19.28
CA ALA A 179 -8.13 4.09 19.29
C ALA A 179 -6.67 4.56 19.37
N TYR A 180 -5.87 3.78 20.06
CA TYR A 180 -4.42 3.88 19.98
C TYR A 180 -3.93 2.88 18.93
N ILE A 181 -3.02 3.30 18.05
CA ILE A 181 -2.47 2.48 16.99
C ILE A 181 -1.01 2.20 17.32
N PHE A 182 -0.68 0.92 17.40
CA PHE A 182 0.70 0.44 17.44
C PHE A 182 0.94 -0.44 16.22
N ARG A 183 1.98 -0.16 15.45
CA ARG A 183 2.39 -0.98 14.30
C ARG A 183 3.89 -1.24 14.37
N LYS A 184 4.27 -2.48 14.09
CA LYS A 184 5.65 -2.89 13.88
C LYS A 184 5.76 -3.54 12.50
N ARG A 185 6.61 -2.97 11.66
CA ARG A 185 6.95 -3.54 10.36
C ARG A 185 8.44 -3.90 10.33
N THR A 186 8.75 -5.06 9.80
CA THR A 186 10.14 -5.47 9.53
C THR A 186 10.22 -6.01 8.12
N GLU A 187 11.30 -5.72 7.45
CA GLU A 187 11.60 -6.28 6.13
C GLU A 187 13.10 -6.54 6.05
N THR A 188 13.47 -7.74 5.60
CA THR A 188 14.86 -8.16 5.52
C THR A 188 15.11 -8.68 4.12
N ILE A 189 16.01 -8.05 3.40
CA ILE A 189 16.52 -8.50 2.11
C ILE A 189 17.75 -9.36 2.41
N ASP A 190 17.76 -10.56 1.88
CA ASP A 190 18.92 -11.45 1.83
C ASP A 190 19.25 -11.67 0.36
N ALA A 191 20.39 -11.15 -0.07
CA ALA A 191 20.77 -11.17 -1.46
C ALA A 191 22.12 -11.90 -1.63
N GLU A 192 22.20 -12.69 -2.70
CA GLU A 192 23.37 -13.50 -3.00
C GLU A 192 23.65 -13.59 -4.50
N GLN A 193 24.90 -13.80 -4.86
CA GLN A 193 25.31 -14.20 -6.19
C GLN A 193 25.80 -15.65 -6.16
N VAL A 194 25.17 -16.52 -6.94
CA VAL A 194 25.46 -17.97 -6.93
C VAL A 194 26.25 -18.40 -8.18
N GLY A 195 26.23 -17.58 -9.23
CA GLY A 195 26.98 -17.89 -10.45
C GLY A 195 28.46 -17.58 -10.34
N ALA A 196 29.33 -18.51 -10.72
CA ALA A 196 30.77 -18.28 -10.91
C ALA A 196 31.00 -17.43 -12.17
N ALA A 197 30.36 -16.27 -12.28
CA ALA A 197 30.64 -15.36 -13.37
C ALA A 197 31.93 -14.60 -13.06
N THR A 198 33.02 -15.17 -13.47
CA THR A 198 34.36 -14.61 -13.33
C THR A 198 34.53 -13.29 -14.10
N ASP A 199 33.61 -12.94 -15.01
CA ASP A 199 33.78 -11.82 -15.93
C ASP A 199 32.63 -10.79 -15.89
N GLN A 200 31.58 -10.96 -15.07
CA GLN A 200 30.50 -10.01 -14.94
C GLN A 200 30.34 -9.61 -13.49
N SER A 201 30.69 -8.37 -13.21
CA SER A 201 30.35 -7.74 -11.94
C SER A 201 28.88 -7.44 -11.92
N TYR A 202 28.09 -8.23 -11.21
CA TYR A 202 26.74 -7.84 -10.82
C TYR A 202 26.86 -6.77 -9.74
N PHE A 203 25.97 -5.81 -9.78
CA PHE A 203 25.94 -4.76 -8.76
C PHE A 203 24.51 -4.42 -8.40
N ALA A 204 24.32 -4.06 -7.16
CA ALA A 204 23.13 -3.41 -6.67
C ALA A 204 23.35 -1.90 -6.58
N PHE A 205 22.29 -1.16 -6.48
CA PHE A 205 22.32 0.28 -6.26
C PHE A 205 21.54 0.61 -5.00
N LEU A 206 22.20 1.25 -4.06
CA LEU A 206 21.56 1.76 -2.86
C LEU A 206 21.01 3.16 -3.15
N ASP A 207 19.69 3.22 -3.37
CA ASP A 207 18.95 4.47 -3.58
C ASP A 207 18.67 5.14 -2.24
N LYS A 208 19.18 6.34 -2.07
CA LYS A 208 19.04 7.16 -0.87
C LYS A 208 18.01 8.30 -1.05
N GLY A 209 17.15 8.17 -2.04
CA GLY A 209 16.13 9.14 -2.43
C GLY A 209 16.34 9.73 -3.80
N MET A 210 15.26 9.92 -4.57
CA MET A 210 15.26 10.47 -5.93
C MET A 210 16.23 9.78 -6.91
N ARG A 211 16.57 8.50 -6.68
CA ARG A 211 17.58 7.73 -7.45
C ARG A 211 19.01 8.29 -7.31
N TYR A 212 19.27 9.12 -6.32
CA TYR A 212 20.62 9.42 -5.89
C TYR A 212 21.14 8.33 -4.96
N GLY A 213 22.40 7.91 -5.14
CA GLY A 213 22.95 6.86 -4.31
C GLY A 213 24.28 6.33 -4.81
N THR A 214 24.60 5.12 -4.39
CA THR A 214 25.89 4.47 -4.65
C THR A 214 25.69 3.07 -5.21
N TYR A 215 26.56 2.70 -6.17
CA TYR A 215 26.68 1.32 -6.61
C TYR A 215 27.35 0.49 -5.51
N GLN A 216 26.80 -0.68 -5.27
CA GLN A 216 27.35 -1.70 -4.40
C GLN A 216 27.83 -2.84 -5.26
N VAL A 217 29.14 -3.10 -5.22
CA VAL A 217 29.74 -4.20 -5.95
C VAL A 217 29.52 -5.49 -5.16
N TRP A 218 29.08 -6.51 -5.87
CA TRP A 218 28.94 -7.84 -5.30
C TRP A 218 30.30 -8.56 -5.38
N ASP A 219 30.84 -9.00 -4.25
CA ASP A 219 32.15 -9.68 -4.20
C ASP A 219 32.06 -11.18 -3.82
N GLY A 220 30.86 -11.72 -3.78
CA GLY A 220 30.61 -13.13 -3.43
C GLY A 220 30.12 -13.35 -2.01
N ASP A 221 30.28 -12.38 -1.11
CA ASP A 221 29.88 -12.50 0.29
C ASP A 221 28.59 -11.73 0.62
N GLY A 222 28.11 -10.91 -0.31
CA GLY A 222 26.85 -10.19 -0.14
C GLY A 222 26.87 -8.74 -0.62
N ILE A 223 25.83 -7.99 -0.30
CA ILE A 223 25.80 -6.54 -0.52
C ILE A 223 26.56 -5.89 0.61
N HIS A 224 27.71 -5.32 0.28
CA HIS A 224 28.48 -4.54 1.23
C HIS A 224 27.90 -3.12 1.31
N LEU A 225 27.09 -2.88 2.33
CA LEU A 225 26.53 -1.55 2.61
C LEU A 225 27.48 -0.71 3.46
N ASP A 226 28.41 -1.38 4.08
CA ASP A 226 29.57 -0.81 4.78
C ASP A 226 30.81 -1.69 4.53
N GLU A 227 31.96 -1.30 5.11
CA GLU A 227 33.19 -2.08 5.02
C GLU A 227 33.14 -3.42 5.78
N ALA A 228 32.06 -3.72 6.50
CA ALA A 228 31.91 -4.93 7.30
C ALA A 228 31.30 -6.12 6.53
N GLY A 229 30.80 -5.87 5.31
CA GLY A 229 30.40 -6.92 4.37
C GLY A 229 29.20 -7.74 4.79
N VAL A 230 28.03 -7.10 4.99
CA VAL A 230 26.83 -7.82 5.35
C VAL A 230 25.93 -8.02 4.13
N GLY A 231 25.66 -9.29 3.75
CA GLY A 231 24.75 -9.68 2.66
C GLY A 231 23.27 -9.45 2.96
N VAL A 232 22.95 -8.89 4.13
CA VAL A 232 21.59 -8.74 4.66
C VAL A 232 21.27 -7.27 4.86
N PHE A 233 20.13 -6.81 4.32
CA PHE A 233 19.63 -5.45 4.50
C PHE A 233 18.36 -5.46 5.36
N PRO A 234 18.48 -5.30 6.70
CA PRO A 234 17.33 -5.37 7.60
C PRO A 234 16.73 -4.00 7.83
N VAL A 235 15.43 -3.89 7.66
CA VAL A 235 14.64 -2.69 7.97
C VAL A 235 13.68 -2.97 9.12
N LYS A 236 13.57 -2.02 10.04
CA LYS A 236 12.63 -2.05 11.17
C LYS A 236 11.90 -0.72 11.23
N GLU A 237 10.58 -0.78 11.39
CA GLU A 237 9.74 0.40 11.53
C GLU A 237 8.75 0.20 12.68
N PHE A 238 8.63 1.21 13.53
CA PHE A 238 7.61 1.31 14.56
C PHE A 238 6.76 2.54 14.28
N THR A 239 5.44 2.36 14.34
CA THR A 239 4.48 3.45 14.19
C THR A 239 3.59 3.49 15.42
N HIS A 240 3.38 4.68 15.96
CA HIS A 240 2.51 4.96 17.08
C HIS A 240 1.54 6.07 16.71
N GLY A 241 0.34 6.02 17.22
CA GLY A 241 -0.57 7.12 16.98
C GLY A 241 -1.96 6.91 17.55
N PHE A 242 -2.83 7.81 17.18
CA PHE A 242 -4.22 7.83 17.64
C PHE A 242 -5.16 8.01 16.45
N SER A 243 -6.32 7.41 16.55
CA SER A 243 -7.43 7.68 15.65
C SER A 243 -8.68 8.05 16.44
N TYR A 244 -9.48 8.93 15.84
CA TYR A 244 -10.78 9.35 16.36
C TYR A 244 -11.81 9.21 15.25
N LEU A 245 -12.97 8.70 15.59
CA LEU A 245 -14.06 8.49 14.66
C LEU A 245 -15.38 8.91 15.27
N VAL A 246 -16.18 9.61 14.48
CA VAL A 246 -17.57 9.95 14.76
C VAL A 246 -18.42 9.31 13.70
N GLU A 247 -19.49 8.64 14.09
CA GLU A 247 -20.50 8.13 13.18
C GLU A 247 -21.90 8.52 13.65
N ALA A 248 -22.70 9.03 12.73
CA ALA A 248 -24.10 9.37 12.93
C ALA A 248 -24.90 8.99 11.67
N PRO A 249 -26.22 8.90 11.71
CA PRO A 249 -27.03 8.50 10.56
C PRO A 249 -26.81 9.35 9.29
N MET A 250 -26.55 10.65 9.45
CA MET A 250 -26.37 11.59 8.34
C MET A 250 -24.91 12.04 8.14
N PHE A 251 -24.00 11.66 9.04
CA PHE A 251 -22.62 12.15 9.01
C PHE A 251 -21.66 11.07 9.54
N ALA A 252 -20.50 10.98 8.95
CA ALA A 252 -19.34 10.29 9.52
C ALA A 252 -18.09 11.15 9.33
N GLY A 253 -17.19 11.11 10.27
CA GLY A 253 -15.92 11.81 10.17
C GLY A 253 -14.87 11.17 11.06
N GLY A 254 -13.62 11.26 10.66
CA GLY A 254 -12.55 10.71 11.44
C GLY A 254 -11.20 11.30 11.08
N MET A 255 -10.27 11.16 12.01
CA MET A 255 -8.88 11.52 11.78
C MET A 255 -7.95 10.51 12.44
N SER A 256 -6.78 10.33 11.87
CA SER A 256 -5.67 9.62 12.49
C SER A 256 -4.37 10.39 12.37
N LEU A 257 -3.57 10.31 13.41
CA LEU A 257 -2.29 10.97 13.56
C LEU A 257 -1.28 9.92 13.97
N LEU A 258 -0.29 9.66 13.12
CA LEU A 258 0.68 8.59 13.31
C LEU A 258 2.10 9.14 13.22
N TRP A 259 2.95 8.72 14.13
CA TRP A 259 4.40 8.97 14.13
C TRP A 259 5.13 7.67 13.83
N LYS A 260 6.08 7.76 12.95
CA LYS A 260 6.86 6.64 12.45
C LYS A 260 8.33 6.82 12.81
N HIS A 261 8.97 5.74 13.25
CA HIS A 261 10.39 5.64 13.47
C HIS A 261 10.89 4.38 12.79
N GLY A 262 11.67 4.56 11.75
CA GLY A 262 12.28 3.47 11.04
C GLY A 262 13.80 3.51 11.14
N SER A 263 14.42 2.35 11.04
CA SER A 263 15.86 2.19 10.96
C SER A 263 16.26 1.05 10.03
N VAL A 264 17.44 1.18 9.47
CA VAL A 264 18.13 0.15 8.67
C VAL A 264 19.50 -0.03 9.27
N GLY A 265 19.87 -1.24 9.60
CA GLY A 265 21.18 -1.50 10.18
C GLY A 265 21.26 -2.81 10.93
N GLU A 266 22.44 -3.10 11.46
CA GLU A 266 22.77 -4.32 12.17
C GLU A 266 22.45 -4.22 13.67
N LYS A 267 22.69 -5.33 14.35
CA LYS A 267 22.62 -5.34 15.81
C LYS A 267 23.78 -4.54 16.39
N GLY A 268 23.47 -3.35 16.91
CA GLY A 268 24.43 -2.50 17.59
C GLY A 268 24.58 -1.10 17.00
N TYR A 269 24.31 -0.92 15.72
CA TYR A 269 24.26 0.40 15.09
C TYR A 269 23.37 0.42 13.86
N ASP A 270 22.68 1.55 13.65
CA ASP A 270 21.85 1.79 12.47
C ASP A 270 22.68 2.54 11.41
N TRP A 271 22.57 2.12 10.15
CA TRP A 271 23.16 2.82 9.00
C TRP A 271 22.32 4.01 8.59
N PHE A 272 20.99 3.79 8.59
CA PHE A 272 19.99 4.80 8.29
C PHE A 272 18.91 4.80 9.36
N ARG A 273 18.35 5.99 9.57
CA ARG A 273 17.08 6.14 10.29
C ARG A 273 16.14 7.03 9.49
N TYR A 274 14.84 6.84 9.67
CA TYR A 274 13.85 7.66 9.02
C TYR A 274 12.68 7.93 9.95
N PRO A 275 12.67 9.11 10.59
CA PRO A 275 11.47 9.61 11.24
C PRO A 275 10.42 9.95 10.19
N GLY A 276 9.16 9.82 10.55
CA GLY A 276 8.06 10.15 9.67
C GLY A 276 6.77 10.47 10.42
N PHE A 277 5.85 11.03 9.68
CA PHE A 277 4.57 11.47 10.20
C PHE A 277 3.48 11.22 9.15
N SER A 278 2.29 10.81 9.59
CA SER A 278 1.13 10.64 8.72
C SER A 278 -0.11 11.19 9.37
N TRP A 279 -0.85 11.99 8.64
CA TRP A 279 -2.12 12.54 9.04
C TRP A 279 -3.19 12.21 7.99
N LYS A 280 -4.29 11.60 8.44
CA LYS A 280 -5.43 11.26 7.60
C LYS A 280 -6.70 11.84 8.21
N VAL A 281 -7.54 12.42 7.36
CA VAL A 281 -8.84 12.95 7.74
C VAL A 281 -9.85 12.50 6.72
N PHE A 282 -11.04 12.11 7.16
CA PHE A 282 -12.17 11.98 6.26
C PHE A 282 -13.43 12.62 6.85
N LEU A 283 -14.30 13.08 5.95
CA LEU A 283 -15.62 13.62 6.25
C LEU A 283 -16.62 13.03 5.26
N GLU A 284 -17.74 12.53 5.73
CA GLU A 284 -18.80 11.97 4.90
C GLU A 284 -20.16 12.55 5.32
N GLY A 285 -20.87 13.14 4.37
CA GLY A 285 -22.27 13.53 4.51
C GLY A 285 -23.18 12.54 3.79
N ARG A 286 -24.27 12.13 4.43
CA ARG A 286 -25.30 11.24 3.89
C ARG A 286 -26.63 11.98 3.82
N PHE A 287 -27.21 12.07 2.62
CA PHE A 287 -28.39 12.89 2.36
C PHE A 287 -29.59 12.01 1.99
N LYS A 288 -30.78 12.59 2.06
CA LYS A 288 -31.99 11.91 1.62
C LYS A 288 -31.90 11.52 0.15
N GLY A 289 -32.56 10.43 -0.22
CA GLY A 289 -32.54 9.92 -1.59
C GLY A 289 -31.31 9.05 -1.94
N GLY A 290 -30.51 8.64 -0.95
CA GLY A 290 -29.38 7.74 -1.15
C GLY A 290 -28.11 8.42 -1.62
N HIS A 291 -28.04 9.74 -1.53
CA HIS A 291 -26.85 10.53 -1.88
C HIS A 291 -25.82 10.51 -0.74
N SER A 292 -24.55 10.45 -1.08
CA SER A 292 -23.44 10.69 -0.15
C SER A 292 -22.32 11.49 -0.80
N LEU A 293 -21.65 12.29 0.02
CA LEU A 293 -20.45 13.04 -0.36
C LEU A 293 -19.38 12.75 0.68
N ARG A 294 -18.21 12.33 0.25
CA ARG A 294 -17.07 12.01 1.12
C ARG A 294 -15.82 12.71 0.63
N LEU A 295 -15.10 13.29 1.57
CA LEU A 295 -13.79 13.89 1.40
C LEU A 295 -12.77 13.09 2.21
N ASP A 296 -11.69 12.65 1.59
CA ASP A 296 -10.56 12.01 2.25
C ASP A 296 -9.29 12.83 1.96
N LEU A 297 -8.58 13.23 3.02
CA LEU A 297 -7.29 13.90 2.97
C LEU A 297 -6.24 13.00 3.63
N ASN A 298 -5.12 12.81 2.95
CA ASN A 298 -3.99 12.09 3.49
C ASN A 298 -2.71 12.90 3.27
N LEU A 299 -1.95 13.15 4.34
CA LEU A 299 -0.66 13.83 4.30
C LEU A 299 0.37 12.95 4.97
N GLN A 300 1.55 12.87 4.40
CA GLN A 300 2.65 12.09 4.95
C GLN A 300 3.99 12.76 4.66
N ASN A 301 4.89 12.62 5.62
CA ASN A 301 6.28 13.05 5.54
C ASN A 301 7.19 11.92 6.00
N ASP A 302 8.33 11.75 5.34
CA ASP A 302 9.45 10.91 5.76
C ASP A 302 10.75 11.65 5.48
N GLN A 303 11.68 11.58 6.44
CA GLN A 303 13.04 12.08 6.29
C GLN A 303 14.01 10.90 6.40
N LEU A 304 14.94 10.77 5.48
CA LEU A 304 16.05 9.81 5.56
C LEU A 304 17.29 10.49 6.10
N GLU A 305 17.88 9.88 7.11
CA GLU A 305 19.16 10.30 7.70
C GLU A 305 20.15 9.14 7.63
N GLU A 306 21.40 9.45 7.29
CA GLU A 306 22.51 8.51 7.26
C GLU A 306 23.43 8.73 8.46
N SER A 307 23.88 7.64 9.07
CA SER A 307 24.80 7.71 10.21
C SER A 307 26.20 8.14 9.79
N VAL A 308 26.80 8.97 10.61
CA VAL A 308 28.23 9.28 10.52
C VAL A 308 28.94 8.43 11.54
N LEU A 309 29.75 7.49 11.06
CA LEU A 309 30.39 6.47 11.88
C LEU A 309 31.85 6.85 12.18
N ASP A 310 32.26 6.60 13.40
CA ASP A 310 33.67 6.53 13.80
C ASP A 310 34.00 5.06 14.14
N LYS A 311 35.15 4.60 13.72
CA LYS A 311 35.62 3.23 13.98
C LYS A 311 36.68 3.26 15.09
N VAL A 312 36.27 2.92 16.30
CA VAL A 312 37.17 2.85 17.46
C VAL A 312 37.74 1.43 17.56
N THR A 313 39.03 1.28 17.40
CA THR A 313 39.73 0.00 17.61
C THR A 313 40.37 -0.04 18.96
N ALA A 314 39.88 -0.94 19.82
CA ALA A 314 40.45 -1.18 21.14
C ALA A 314 40.67 -2.69 21.35
N GLY A 315 41.90 -3.09 21.70
CA GLY A 315 42.23 -4.50 21.94
C GLY A 315 42.10 -5.41 20.71
N GLY A 316 42.25 -4.86 19.48
CA GLY A 316 42.09 -5.60 18.25
C GLY A 316 40.63 -5.80 17.79
N ILE A 317 39.66 -5.23 18.49
CA ILE A 317 38.25 -5.22 18.14
C ILE A 317 37.90 -3.81 17.66
N THR A 318 37.41 -3.72 16.41
CA THR A 318 36.89 -2.48 15.84
C THR A 318 35.39 -2.40 16.10
N THR A 319 34.98 -1.37 16.83
CA THR A 319 33.56 -1.12 17.11
C THR A 319 33.11 0.15 16.40
N PRO A 320 32.14 0.09 15.48
CA PRO A 320 31.56 1.28 14.90
C PRO A 320 30.74 2.03 15.96
N THR A 321 30.91 3.35 15.98
CA THR A 321 30.17 4.24 16.89
C THR A 321 29.54 5.35 16.09
N VAL A 322 28.22 5.48 16.15
CA VAL A 322 27.46 6.57 15.51
C VAL A 322 27.62 7.82 16.37
N TYR A 323 28.19 8.90 15.83
CA TYR A 323 28.37 10.17 16.52
C TYR A 323 27.53 11.32 15.93
N ALA A 324 27.00 11.17 14.73
CA ALA A 324 26.13 12.16 14.09
C ALA A 324 25.19 11.50 13.07
N TRP A 325 24.22 12.28 12.62
CA TRP A 325 23.27 11.92 11.56
C TRP A 325 23.22 13.04 10.55
N ASN A 326 23.34 12.70 9.27
CA ASN A 326 23.20 13.62 8.16
C ASN A 326 21.86 13.39 7.48
N ALA A 327 21.08 14.46 7.27
CA ALA A 327 19.92 14.40 6.40
C ALA A 327 20.35 14.07 4.98
N VAL A 328 19.69 13.10 4.35
CA VAL A 328 19.99 12.60 3.02
C VAL A 328 18.87 12.92 2.05
N SER A 329 17.61 12.72 2.46
CA SER A 329 16.44 13.05 1.65
C SER A 329 15.22 13.31 2.51
N ASP A 330 14.32 14.13 1.97
CA ASP A 330 12.97 14.36 2.48
C ASP A 330 11.93 13.97 1.44
N ARG A 331 10.83 13.38 1.89
CA ARG A 331 9.67 13.06 1.06
C ARG A 331 8.41 13.58 1.71
N ASN A 332 7.69 14.41 0.99
CA ASN A 332 6.38 14.90 1.39
C ASN A 332 5.36 14.52 0.34
N TRP A 333 4.27 13.91 0.75
CA TRP A 333 3.17 13.66 -0.18
C TRP A 333 1.82 13.83 0.48
N GLY A 334 0.88 14.23 -0.37
CA GLY A 334 -0.51 14.40 0.02
C GLY A 334 -1.45 13.92 -1.07
N SER A 335 -2.60 13.46 -0.66
CA SER A 335 -3.70 13.17 -1.57
C SER A 335 -5.03 13.70 -1.03
N LEU A 336 -5.89 14.09 -1.96
CA LEU A 336 -7.25 14.52 -1.71
C LEU A 336 -8.17 13.72 -2.61
N ASP A 337 -9.14 13.02 -2.03
CA ASP A 337 -10.18 12.30 -2.75
C ASP A 337 -11.54 12.90 -2.42
N LEU A 338 -12.31 13.26 -3.45
CA LEU A 338 -13.70 13.67 -3.34
C LEU A 338 -14.57 12.61 -4.01
N THR A 339 -15.39 11.93 -3.21
CA THR A 339 -16.30 10.89 -3.66
C THR A 339 -17.74 11.35 -3.54
N TYR A 340 -18.48 11.34 -4.63
CA TYR A 340 -19.91 11.50 -4.67
C TYR A 340 -20.57 10.19 -5.09
N ALA A 341 -21.57 9.74 -4.36
CA ALA A 341 -22.29 8.51 -4.71
C ALA A 341 -23.80 8.68 -4.55
N VAL A 342 -24.55 8.02 -5.44
CA VAL A 342 -26.02 7.91 -5.38
C VAL A 342 -26.40 6.45 -5.43
N ARG A 343 -27.22 6.02 -4.47
CA ARG A 343 -27.79 4.66 -4.42
C ARG A 343 -29.24 4.70 -4.84
N PHE A 344 -29.59 3.80 -5.74
CA PHE A 344 -30.96 3.67 -6.28
C PHE A 344 -31.64 2.45 -5.66
N LEU A 345 -32.81 2.62 -5.09
CA LEU A 345 -33.57 1.53 -4.50
C LEU A 345 -34.35 0.71 -5.54
N ASN A 346 -34.73 1.33 -6.65
CA ASN A 346 -35.56 0.75 -7.69
C ASN A 346 -34.83 0.73 -9.04
N GLY A 347 -35.21 -0.22 -9.89
CA GLY A 347 -34.63 -0.37 -11.22
C GLY A 347 -33.29 -1.16 -11.23
N PRO A 348 -32.73 -1.36 -12.44
CA PRO A 348 -31.49 -2.10 -12.60
C PRO A 348 -30.25 -1.33 -12.11
N LEU A 349 -30.19 -0.02 -12.28
CA LEU A 349 -29.08 0.79 -11.76
C LEU A 349 -29.18 0.85 -10.22
N LYS A 350 -28.12 0.41 -9.55
CA LYS A 350 -28.04 0.32 -8.08
C LYS A 350 -27.16 1.40 -7.47
N LEU A 351 -26.08 1.77 -8.14
CA LEU A 351 -25.12 2.74 -7.67
C LEU A 351 -24.54 3.52 -8.85
N LEU A 352 -24.44 4.83 -8.67
CA LEU A 352 -23.56 5.68 -9.47
C LEU A 352 -22.58 6.36 -8.51
N ARG A 353 -21.28 6.30 -8.81
CA ARG A 353 -20.23 6.90 -8.00
C ARG A 353 -19.23 7.62 -8.87
N ALA A 354 -18.90 8.85 -8.50
CA ALA A 354 -17.82 9.64 -9.07
C ALA A 354 -16.76 9.87 -8.00
N VAL A 355 -15.49 9.70 -8.37
CA VAL A 355 -14.34 9.98 -7.51
C VAL A 355 -13.42 10.93 -8.27
N LEU A 356 -13.06 12.04 -7.62
CA LEU A 356 -12.01 12.95 -8.07
C LEU A 356 -10.84 12.76 -7.11
N HIS A 357 -9.68 12.41 -7.66
CA HIS A 357 -8.43 12.25 -6.94
C HIS A 357 -7.45 13.34 -7.35
N GLY A 358 -6.78 13.95 -6.38
CA GLY A 358 -5.63 14.81 -6.55
C GLY A 358 -4.47 14.35 -5.68
N GLY A 359 -3.27 14.32 -6.24
CA GLY A 359 -2.05 13.96 -5.54
C GLY A 359 -0.94 14.97 -5.74
N LEU A 360 -0.19 15.21 -4.67
CA LEU A 360 1.03 16.00 -4.63
C LEU A 360 2.13 15.15 -4.04
N TRP A 361 3.30 15.17 -4.65
CA TRP A 361 4.50 14.52 -4.19
C TRP A 361 5.68 15.46 -4.34
N ASP A 362 6.39 15.71 -3.27
CA ASP A 362 7.58 16.56 -3.22
C ASP A 362 8.73 15.79 -2.58
N GLU A 363 9.82 15.64 -3.29
CA GLU A 363 11.03 14.96 -2.83
C GLU A 363 12.23 15.92 -2.94
N LYS A 364 13.06 15.91 -1.89
CA LYS A 364 14.35 16.59 -1.86
C LYS A 364 15.45 15.60 -1.57
N SER A 365 16.60 15.78 -2.20
CA SER A 365 17.84 15.06 -1.90
C SER A 365 18.93 16.04 -1.47
N TYR A 366 19.62 15.70 -0.37
CA TYR A 366 20.75 16.42 0.21
C TYR A 366 22.01 15.55 0.20
N LEU A 367 22.11 14.62 -0.70
CA LEU A 367 23.05 13.49 -0.64
C LEU A 367 24.50 13.90 -0.41
N MET A 368 24.88 15.09 -0.89
CA MET A 368 26.23 15.59 -0.71
C MET A 368 26.22 17.11 -0.57
N TYR A 369 26.35 17.60 0.66
CA TYR A 369 26.50 19.03 0.90
C TYR A 369 27.65 19.60 0.07
N PRO A 370 27.47 20.74 -0.63
CA PRO A 370 26.31 21.63 -0.58
C PRO A 370 25.22 21.34 -1.64
N TYR A 371 25.21 20.18 -2.28
CA TYR A 371 24.27 19.88 -3.35
C TYR A 371 22.88 19.55 -2.82
N GLU A 372 21.89 20.16 -3.44
CA GLU A 372 20.47 19.88 -3.23
C GLU A 372 19.76 19.70 -4.58
N ASP A 373 18.83 18.76 -4.64
CA ASP A 373 17.91 18.60 -5.76
C ASP A 373 16.48 18.42 -5.24
N GLN A 374 15.52 18.95 -5.97
CA GLN A 374 14.10 18.87 -5.59
C GLN A 374 13.24 18.56 -6.81
N THR A 375 12.36 17.60 -6.65
CA THR A 375 11.34 17.26 -7.64
C THR A 375 9.96 17.31 -7.03
N THR A 376 9.07 18.05 -7.69
CA THR A 376 7.66 18.12 -7.33
C THR A 376 6.81 17.50 -8.43
N ARG A 377 5.88 16.62 -8.05
CA ARG A 377 4.96 15.93 -8.96
C ARG A 377 3.52 16.15 -8.53
N TYR A 378 2.66 16.37 -9.52
CA TYR A 378 1.21 16.51 -9.36
C TYR A 378 0.50 15.47 -10.22
N ASN A 379 -0.60 14.95 -9.74
CA ASN A 379 -1.47 14.10 -10.54
C ASN A 379 -2.93 14.33 -10.18
N GLY A 380 -3.80 14.16 -11.16
CA GLY A 380 -5.24 14.21 -10.98
C GLY A 380 -5.90 13.08 -11.75
N MET A 381 -6.96 12.49 -11.20
CA MET A 381 -7.72 11.40 -11.83
C MET A 381 -9.19 11.53 -11.50
N ALA A 382 -10.03 11.35 -12.50
CA ALA A 382 -11.47 11.19 -12.35
C ALA A 382 -11.87 9.72 -12.61
N THR A 383 -12.73 9.16 -11.78
CA THR A 383 -13.24 7.81 -11.93
C THR A 383 -14.77 7.83 -11.81
N LEU A 384 -15.46 7.19 -12.76
CA LEU A 384 -16.90 6.95 -12.71
C LEU A 384 -17.16 5.45 -12.59
N VAL A 385 -18.07 5.08 -11.69
CA VAL A 385 -18.51 3.69 -11.49
C VAL A 385 -20.02 3.63 -11.56
N ALA A 386 -20.55 2.72 -12.37
CA ALA A 386 -21.97 2.39 -12.41
C ALA A 386 -22.18 0.91 -12.10
N ALA A 387 -23.03 0.61 -11.12
CA ALA A 387 -23.37 -0.75 -10.72
C ALA A 387 -24.83 -1.06 -11.06
N PHE A 388 -25.06 -2.18 -11.71
CA PHE A 388 -26.36 -2.66 -12.14
C PHE A 388 -26.62 -4.04 -11.54
N GLY A 389 -27.91 -4.33 -11.25
CA GLY A 389 -28.38 -5.65 -10.81
C GLY A 389 -29.53 -6.14 -11.70
N PHE A 390 -29.36 -7.31 -12.29
CA PHE A 390 -30.31 -7.95 -13.20
C PHE A 390 -30.64 -9.37 -12.69
N GLY A 391 -31.46 -9.45 -11.62
CA GLY A 391 -31.77 -10.74 -11.00
C GLY A 391 -30.55 -11.40 -10.39
N PRO A 392 -30.03 -12.53 -10.91
CA PRO A 392 -28.85 -13.19 -10.40
C PRO A 392 -27.52 -12.57 -10.90
N VAL A 393 -27.56 -11.56 -11.76
CA VAL A 393 -26.39 -10.95 -12.38
C VAL A 393 -26.19 -9.55 -11.86
N ASP A 394 -24.98 -9.27 -11.36
CA ASP A 394 -24.51 -7.93 -11.05
C ASP A 394 -23.42 -7.52 -12.05
N LEU A 395 -23.54 -6.30 -12.54
CA LEU A 395 -22.60 -5.70 -13.50
C LEU A 395 -22.06 -4.39 -12.93
N ASN A 396 -20.73 -4.26 -12.87
CA ASN A 396 -20.07 -3.01 -12.53
C ASN A 396 -19.23 -2.53 -13.71
N LEU A 397 -19.48 -1.31 -14.13
CA LEU A 397 -18.70 -0.59 -15.13
C LEU A 397 -17.88 0.50 -14.46
N ARG A 398 -16.61 0.60 -14.83
CA ARG A 398 -15.71 1.65 -14.37
C ARG A 398 -15.02 2.29 -15.56
N VAL A 399 -14.97 3.62 -15.58
CA VAL A 399 -14.12 4.39 -16.49
C VAL A 399 -13.32 5.38 -15.66
N ASN A 400 -12.09 5.59 -16.03
CA ASN A 400 -11.21 6.53 -15.37
C ASN A 400 -10.30 7.25 -16.37
N GLY A 401 -9.95 8.47 -16.06
CA GLY A 401 -8.99 9.26 -16.83
C GLY A 401 -8.28 10.24 -15.93
N GLY A 402 -7.04 10.52 -16.26
CA GLY A 402 -6.24 11.43 -15.47
C GLY A 402 -4.99 11.88 -16.19
N ALA A 403 -4.34 12.87 -15.59
CA ALA A 403 -3.07 13.40 -16.07
C ALA A 403 -2.22 13.81 -14.89
N GLY A 404 -0.92 13.95 -15.12
CA GLY A 404 0.02 14.48 -14.15
C GLY A 404 1.04 15.39 -14.82
N ALA A 405 1.83 16.02 -13.98
CA ALA A 405 2.99 16.79 -14.37
C ALA A 405 4.05 16.68 -13.29
N TRP A 406 5.28 16.93 -13.64
CA TRP A 406 6.38 17.00 -12.70
C TRP A 406 7.35 18.11 -13.09
N LYS A 407 8.05 18.62 -12.08
CA LYS A 407 9.09 19.62 -12.25
C LYS A 407 10.29 19.20 -11.42
N ASP A 408 11.42 19.07 -12.10
CA ASP A 408 12.73 18.88 -11.49
C ASP A 408 13.42 20.25 -11.42
N GLN A 409 13.89 20.63 -10.24
CA GLN A 409 14.62 21.88 -10.07
C GLN A 409 16.08 21.75 -10.49
N GLY A 410 16.55 20.51 -10.61
CA GLY A 410 17.93 20.18 -10.90
C GLY A 410 18.86 20.40 -9.71
N LEU A 411 20.08 19.92 -9.86
CA LEU A 411 21.10 20.00 -8.83
C LEU A 411 21.54 21.45 -8.62
N SER A 412 21.48 21.92 -7.39
CA SER A 412 21.88 23.28 -6.97
C SER A 412 22.82 23.23 -5.76
N GLY A 413 23.44 24.37 -5.44
CA GLY A 413 24.27 24.55 -4.25
C GLY A 413 25.74 24.10 -4.38
N GLY A 414 26.11 23.45 -5.48
CA GLY A 414 27.48 23.09 -5.76
C GLY A 414 28.32 24.28 -6.19
N SER A 415 29.61 24.28 -5.87
CA SER A 415 30.60 25.16 -6.47
C SER A 415 31.43 24.41 -7.49
N ASP A 416 31.96 25.10 -8.49
CA ASP A 416 32.86 24.54 -9.50
C ASP A 416 34.15 23.93 -8.92
N ALA A 417 34.38 24.13 -7.62
CA ALA A 417 35.53 23.62 -6.89
C ALA A 417 35.30 22.26 -6.21
N VAL A 418 34.10 21.65 -6.35
CA VAL A 418 33.83 20.32 -5.78
C VAL A 418 34.08 19.26 -6.81
N ASP A 419 35.06 18.40 -6.56
CA ASP A 419 35.53 17.37 -7.49
C ASP A 419 34.55 16.22 -7.75
N SER A 420 33.43 16.11 -7.02
CA SER A 420 32.46 15.02 -7.19
C SER A 420 31.02 15.51 -7.12
N VAL A 421 30.28 15.32 -8.20
CA VAL A 421 28.82 15.51 -8.26
C VAL A 421 28.13 14.22 -7.81
N PRO A 422 27.06 14.29 -7.00
CA PRO A 422 26.31 13.10 -6.63
C PRO A 422 25.82 12.31 -7.84
N PHE A 423 25.97 10.99 -7.80
CA PHE A 423 25.50 10.13 -8.87
C PHE A 423 23.98 9.92 -8.77
N ARG A 424 23.28 10.11 -9.89
CA ARG A 424 21.86 9.85 -10.04
C ARG A 424 21.62 8.80 -11.13
N LEU A 425 20.80 7.80 -10.84
CA LEU A 425 20.32 6.82 -11.81
C LEU A 425 19.19 7.45 -12.67
N THR A 426 19.58 8.40 -13.52
CA THR A 426 18.68 9.28 -14.28
C THR A 426 17.72 8.52 -15.21
N PRO A 427 18.11 7.48 -15.96
CA PRO A 427 17.17 6.76 -16.83
C PRO A 427 16.02 6.11 -16.06
N ASP A 428 16.28 5.50 -14.90
CA ASP A 428 15.25 4.89 -14.07
C ASP A 428 14.35 5.94 -13.41
N TRP A 429 14.95 7.07 -13.00
CA TRP A 429 14.22 8.22 -12.48
C TRP A 429 13.23 8.78 -13.51
N LEU A 430 13.67 9.01 -14.75
CA LEU A 430 12.82 9.55 -15.80
C LEU A 430 11.67 8.60 -16.16
N ARG A 431 11.90 7.28 -16.20
CA ARG A 431 10.83 6.28 -16.37
C ARG A 431 9.80 6.32 -15.25
N LYS A 432 10.27 6.48 -13.98
CA LYS A 432 9.39 6.66 -12.82
C LYS A 432 8.54 7.92 -13.00
N MET A 433 9.11 9.03 -13.41
CA MET A 433 8.39 10.29 -13.63
C MET A 433 7.39 10.19 -14.77
N GLU A 434 7.75 9.61 -15.90
CA GLU A 434 6.83 9.38 -17.02
C GLU A 434 5.63 8.55 -16.57
N TYR A 435 5.82 7.40 -15.93
CA TYR A 435 4.72 6.53 -15.47
C TYR A 435 3.69 7.27 -14.61
N PHE A 436 4.16 8.08 -13.67
CA PHE A 436 3.27 8.78 -12.75
C PHE A 436 2.62 10.04 -13.32
N SER A 437 3.27 10.70 -14.30
CA SER A 437 2.83 12.01 -14.83
C SER A 437 2.09 11.92 -16.14
N THR A 438 2.16 10.78 -16.83
CA THR A 438 1.51 10.57 -18.13
C THR A 438 0.00 10.72 -18.05
N THR A 439 -0.58 11.35 -19.08
CA THR A 439 -2.02 11.32 -19.30
C THR A 439 -2.46 9.89 -19.56
N LYS A 440 -3.53 9.46 -18.91
CA LYS A 440 -3.99 8.06 -18.99
C LYS A 440 -5.50 7.96 -18.95
N ALA A 441 -6.02 6.91 -19.61
CA ALA A 441 -7.41 6.54 -19.57
C ALA A 441 -7.55 5.03 -19.34
N GLY A 442 -8.61 4.62 -18.68
CA GLY A 442 -8.84 3.21 -18.41
C GLY A 442 -10.31 2.87 -18.31
N ALA A 443 -10.58 1.59 -18.46
CA ALA A 443 -11.91 1.01 -18.30
C ALA A 443 -11.83 -0.30 -17.51
N GLY A 444 -12.90 -0.63 -16.82
CA GLY A 444 -13.04 -1.87 -16.07
C GLY A 444 -14.46 -2.40 -16.13
N LEU A 445 -14.57 -3.71 -16.18
CA LEU A 445 -15.82 -4.45 -16.17
C LEU A 445 -15.73 -5.53 -15.11
N THR A 446 -16.74 -5.62 -14.22
CA THR A 446 -16.90 -6.74 -13.31
C THR A 446 -18.28 -7.33 -13.49
N LEU A 447 -18.36 -8.63 -13.77
CA LEU A 447 -19.58 -9.41 -13.90
C LEU A 447 -19.63 -10.43 -12.77
N THR A 448 -20.69 -10.41 -11.96
CA THR A 448 -20.92 -11.39 -10.90
C THR A 448 -22.23 -12.13 -11.19
N TYR A 449 -22.16 -13.47 -11.18
CA TYR A 449 -23.32 -14.34 -11.34
C TYR A 449 -23.56 -15.11 -10.04
N HIS A 450 -24.70 -14.84 -9.40
CA HIS A 450 -25.15 -15.55 -8.21
C HIS A 450 -25.90 -16.80 -8.61
N LEU A 451 -25.41 -17.96 -8.18
CA LEU A 451 -26.00 -19.24 -8.58
C LEU A 451 -27.35 -19.45 -7.87
N PRO A 452 -28.46 -19.56 -8.61
CA PRO A 452 -29.79 -19.58 -7.98
C PRO A 452 -30.10 -20.87 -7.22
N PHE A 453 -29.40 -21.96 -7.51
CA PHE A 453 -29.60 -23.28 -6.89
C PHE A 453 -28.72 -23.51 -5.64
N VAL A 454 -27.72 -22.65 -5.39
CA VAL A 454 -26.90 -22.68 -4.16
C VAL A 454 -26.87 -21.28 -3.58
N ARG A 455 -27.63 -21.09 -2.51
CA ARG A 455 -27.68 -19.78 -1.83
C ARG A 455 -26.30 -19.35 -1.36
N GLY A 456 -25.89 -18.14 -1.73
CA GLY A 456 -24.61 -17.55 -1.33
C GLY A 456 -23.45 -17.84 -2.30
N LEU A 457 -23.56 -18.85 -3.18
CA LEU A 457 -22.50 -19.14 -4.14
C LEU A 457 -22.56 -18.20 -5.35
N TYR A 458 -21.40 -17.67 -5.73
CA TYR A 458 -21.27 -16.79 -6.90
C TYR A 458 -19.98 -17.07 -7.68
N VAL A 459 -20.01 -16.68 -8.95
CA VAL A 459 -18.83 -16.61 -9.81
C VAL A 459 -18.70 -15.17 -10.32
N GLN A 460 -17.50 -14.64 -10.27
CA GLN A 460 -17.19 -13.28 -10.70
C GLN A 460 -16.07 -13.30 -11.73
N ALA A 461 -16.22 -12.52 -12.79
CA ALA A 461 -15.17 -12.22 -13.75
C ALA A 461 -14.92 -10.71 -13.76
N GLU A 462 -13.66 -10.32 -13.75
CA GLU A 462 -13.23 -8.92 -13.81
C GLU A 462 -12.21 -8.76 -14.94
N GLY A 463 -12.34 -7.69 -15.72
CA GLY A 463 -11.37 -7.25 -16.69
C GLY A 463 -11.09 -5.76 -16.54
N THR A 464 -9.82 -5.36 -16.67
CA THR A 464 -9.43 -3.94 -16.68
C THR A 464 -8.46 -3.65 -17.82
N TRP A 465 -8.53 -2.45 -18.34
CA TRP A 465 -7.62 -1.92 -19.33
C TRP A 465 -7.19 -0.51 -18.92
N LEU A 466 -5.93 -0.17 -19.15
CA LEU A 466 -5.34 1.13 -18.91
C LEU A 466 -4.44 1.49 -20.09
N HIS A 467 -4.56 2.71 -20.58
CA HIS A 467 -3.75 3.26 -21.67
C HIS A 467 -3.09 4.56 -21.25
N GLY A 468 -1.79 4.67 -21.47
CA GLY A 468 -1.01 5.90 -21.29
C GLY A 468 -0.77 6.57 -22.65
N PHE A 469 -0.90 7.89 -22.70
CA PHE A 469 -0.71 8.69 -23.91
C PHE A 469 0.64 9.39 -23.91
N GLY A 470 1.32 9.44 -25.07
CA GLY A 470 2.62 10.12 -25.20
C GLY A 470 3.72 9.43 -24.41
N ILE A 471 3.84 8.12 -24.58
CA ILE A 471 4.84 7.28 -23.92
C ILE A 471 6.11 7.25 -24.75
N ASP A 472 7.25 7.59 -24.12
CA ASP A 472 8.56 7.60 -24.76
C ASP A 472 9.55 6.64 -24.09
N LEU A 473 9.49 6.44 -22.77
CA LEU A 473 10.47 5.69 -21.97
C LEU A 473 9.94 4.36 -21.44
N LEU A 474 8.61 4.23 -21.28
CA LEU A 474 8.00 2.98 -20.84
C LEU A 474 7.96 1.95 -21.98
N PRO A 475 7.94 0.64 -21.67
CA PRO A 475 7.94 -0.42 -22.69
C PRO A 475 6.73 -0.40 -23.63
N GLY A 476 5.63 0.23 -23.25
CA GLY A 476 4.43 0.35 -24.08
C GLY A 476 3.32 1.14 -23.38
N ALA A 477 2.27 1.42 -24.14
CA ALA A 477 1.19 2.30 -23.70
C ALA A 477 0.04 1.58 -22.98
N ASP A 478 -0.11 0.29 -23.15
CA ASP A 478 -1.27 -0.47 -22.67
C ASP A 478 -0.91 -1.41 -21.53
N ARG A 479 -1.85 -1.56 -20.61
CA ARG A 479 -1.85 -2.61 -19.59
C ARG A 479 -3.27 -3.12 -19.37
N TRP A 480 -3.41 -4.42 -19.27
CA TRP A 480 -4.71 -5.05 -19.05
C TRP A 480 -4.60 -6.17 -18.03
N SER A 481 -5.71 -6.42 -17.33
CA SER A 481 -5.79 -7.52 -16.38
C SER A 481 -7.13 -8.27 -16.51
N SER A 482 -7.11 -9.53 -16.11
CA SER A 482 -8.31 -10.35 -15.96
C SER A 482 -8.22 -11.15 -14.65
N THR A 483 -9.36 -11.33 -13.99
CA THR A 483 -9.45 -12.14 -12.76
C THR A 483 -10.77 -12.89 -12.77
N VAL A 484 -10.72 -14.17 -12.40
CA VAL A 484 -11.90 -14.99 -12.15
C VAL A 484 -11.91 -15.39 -10.69
N LYS A 485 -13.08 -15.31 -10.06
CA LYS A 485 -13.28 -15.58 -8.65
C LYS A 485 -14.51 -16.47 -8.47
N VAL A 486 -14.40 -17.44 -7.57
CA VAL A 486 -15.52 -18.23 -7.06
C VAL A 486 -15.63 -17.95 -5.57
N GLY A 487 -16.80 -17.57 -5.10
CA GLY A 487 -16.98 -17.21 -3.71
C GLY A 487 -18.32 -17.62 -3.14
N TYR A 488 -18.37 -17.65 -1.83
CA TYR A 488 -19.54 -18.06 -1.05
C TYR A 488 -19.80 -17.06 0.08
N ASP A 489 -21.03 -16.54 0.13
CA ASP A 489 -21.53 -15.66 1.20
C ASP A 489 -22.40 -16.50 2.16
N PHE A 490 -22.12 -16.49 3.48
CA PHE A 490 -22.80 -17.31 4.51
C PHE A 490 -23.21 -16.52 5.74
#